data_bce7460c16104e19673ee7a21335b2d7
#
_entry.id   bce7460c16104e19673ee7a21335b2d7
#
_cell.length_a   1.000
_cell.length_b   1.000
_cell.length_c   1.000
_cell.angle_alpha   90.00
_cell.angle_beta   90.00
_cell.angle_gamma   90.00
#
_symmetry.space_group_name_H-M   'P 1'
#
loop_
_entity.id
_entity.type
_entity.pdbx_description
1 polymer ?
#
loop_
_entity_poly.entity_id
_entity_poly.type
_entity_poly.pdbx_seq_one_letter_code
_entity_poly.pdbx_strand_id
1 'polypeptide(L)'
;MIRIAQASSSENFTKYGKAPNQRRTGVDRAHPEGNLDGELNVVDWYGGWEAVYRAIDGEVAEKIATFMYRAVSNGNYFGYSWSGNTEVWDAMHKKGTTDPLDIDTYCNCDCGTITGAAVDAAGIHDEGLRAMTTWREDEVLMRTNAFIKLTDKDMLNNGKGIRRGDILWKTGHTAVALDSDPVISDAMFYFRKIPFRNITINAGTPGTRALQRSQSVAKEGYRPIDVRLAYVSNSALSQVVPFFGWGDEDRIAVNFYRASGSGGKIDADIVVVYVRKDVTQVSW
;
A
#
# COMPACT_ATOMS: atom_id res chain seq x y z
N MET A 1 20.49 -6.57 -3.23
CA MET A 1 19.61 -6.88 -4.39
C MET A 1 18.20 -6.87 -3.88
N ILE A 2 17.27 -6.25 -4.58
CA ILE A 2 15.86 -6.19 -4.17
C ILE A 2 15.16 -7.43 -4.71
N ARG A 3 14.49 -8.19 -3.86
CA ARG A 3 13.60 -9.28 -4.27
C ARG A 3 12.17 -8.80 -4.29
N ILE A 4 11.39 -9.36 -5.18
CA ILE A 4 9.95 -9.09 -5.28
C ILE A 4 9.16 -10.40 -5.26
N ALA A 5 8.00 -10.39 -4.60
CA ALA A 5 7.05 -11.50 -4.63
C ALA A 5 5.92 -11.19 -5.61
N GLN A 6 5.55 -12.18 -6.40
CA GLN A 6 4.51 -12.04 -7.42
C GLN A 6 3.75 -13.32 -7.63
N ALA A 7 2.56 -13.22 -8.22
CA ALA A 7 1.86 -14.34 -8.83
C ALA A 7 1.96 -14.21 -10.36
N SER A 8 2.37 -15.27 -11.03
CA SER A 8 2.54 -15.28 -12.47
C SER A 8 2.20 -16.65 -13.07
N SER A 9 1.88 -16.65 -14.35
CA SER A 9 1.58 -17.87 -15.10
C SER A 9 2.82 -18.56 -15.71
N SER A 10 4.02 -18.06 -15.42
CA SER A 10 5.24 -18.50 -16.11
C SER A 10 5.53 -19.99 -15.95
N GLU A 11 5.25 -20.54 -14.79
CA GLU A 11 5.44 -21.97 -14.55
C GLU A 11 4.56 -22.86 -15.44
N ASN A 12 3.27 -22.54 -15.53
CA ASN A 12 2.35 -23.30 -16.37
C ASN A 12 2.74 -23.28 -17.84
N PHE A 13 3.27 -22.17 -18.33
CA PHE A 13 3.73 -22.07 -19.71
C PHE A 13 5.06 -22.78 -19.96
N THR A 14 6.03 -22.60 -19.08
CA THR A 14 7.39 -23.07 -19.32
C THR A 14 7.60 -24.52 -18.95
N LYS A 15 6.98 -24.99 -17.88
CA LYS A 15 7.22 -26.31 -17.32
C LYS A 15 6.18 -27.38 -17.72
N TYR A 16 4.92 -26.98 -17.83
CA TYR A 16 3.81 -27.90 -18.05
C TYR A 16 3.06 -27.69 -19.35
N GLY A 17 3.35 -26.65 -20.13
CA GLY A 17 2.63 -26.33 -21.37
C GLY A 17 1.14 -26.06 -21.14
N LYS A 18 0.74 -25.69 -19.93
CA LYS A 18 -0.66 -25.48 -19.57
C LYS A 18 -1.06 -24.03 -19.76
N ALA A 19 -2.33 -23.82 -20.09
CA ALA A 19 -2.88 -22.47 -20.15
C ALA A 19 -2.86 -21.80 -18.77
N PRO A 20 -2.67 -20.45 -18.70
CA PRO A 20 -2.52 -19.72 -17.43
C PRO A 20 -3.74 -19.76 -16.51
N ASN A 21 -4.87 -20.26 -16.97
CA ASN A 21 -6.11 -20.34 -16.21
C ASN A 21 -6.40 -21.76 -15.66
N GLN A 22 -5.40 -22.63 -15.62
CA GLN A 22 -5.58 -23.97 -15.06
C GLN A 22 -5.13 -24.01 -13.60
N ARG A 23 -6.01 -24.55 -12.75
CA ARG A 23 -5.74 -24.71 -11.33
C ARG A 23 -4.52 -25.62 -11.11
N ARG A 24 -3.69 -25.25 -10.16
CA ARG A 24 -2.56 -26.03 -9.69
C ARG A 24 -3.01 -27.33 -9.01
N THR A 25 -2.21 -28.36 -9.12
CA THR A 25 -2.50 -29.68 -8.52
C THR A 25 -1.72 -29.93 -7.23
N GLY A 26 -0.97 -28.95 -6.73
CA GLY A 26 -0.22 -29.05 -5.47
C GLY A 26 1.07 -29.89 -5.57
N VAL A 27 1.53 -30.18 -6.79
CA VAL A 27 2.72 -31.02 -7.01
C VAL A 27 4.03 -30.24 -6.90
N ASP A 28 3.99 -28.95 -7.15
CA ASP A 28 5.18 -28.12 -7.13
C ASP A 28 5.28 -27.29 -5.85
N ARG A 29 6.47 -27.31 -5.28
CA ARG A 29 6.77 -26.52 -4.08
C ARG A 29 7.18 -25.11 -4.47
N ALA A 30 6.55 -24.13 -3.82
CA ALA A 30 7.10 -22.80 -3.83
C ALA A 30 8.42 -22.78 -3.05
N HIS A 31 9.40 -22.11 -3.58
CA HIS A 31 10.69 -21.93 -2.93
C HIS A 31 10.86 -20.45 -2.60
N PRO A 32 10.52 -20.00 -1.37
CA PRO A 32 10.60 -18.58 -0.97
C PRO A 32 12.03 -18.05 -0.99
N GLU A 33 13.03 -18.93 -1.03
CA GLU A 33 14.45 -18.58 -0.97
C GLU A 33 15.05 -18.20 -2.34
N GLY A 34 14.21 -17.84 -3.30
CA GLY A 34 14.67 -17.33 -4.61
C GLY A 34 14.65 -18.35 -5.71
N ASN A 35 13.98 -19.46 -5.56
CA ASN A 35 13.74 -20.35 -6.66
C ASN A 35 12.35 -20.16 -7.24
N LEU A 36 12.28 -20.15 -8.52
CA LEU A 36 11.37 -19.45 -9.41
C LEU A 36 10.34 -20.38 -10.05
N ASP A 37 10.22 -21.59 -9.55
CA ASP A 37 9.42 -22.63 -10.19
C ASP A 37 7.93 -22.57 -9.87
N GLY A 38 7.51 -21.73 -8.93
CA GLY A 38 6.11 -21.64 -8.50
C GLY A 38 5.31 -20.59 -9.26
N GLU A 39 3.99 -20.77 -9.33
CA GLU A 39 3.07 -19.75 -9.85
C GLU A 39 3.02 -18.52 -8.95
N LEU A 40 3.22 -18.71 -7.64
CA LEU A 40 3.64 -17.66 -6.72
C LEU A 40 5.14 -17.82 -6.49
N ASN A 41 5.90 -16.77 -6.78
CA ASN A 41 7.36 -16.88 -6.73
C ASN A 41 8.01 -15.59 -6.24
N VAL A 42 9.28 -15.74 -5.86
CA VAL A 42 10.17 -14.62 -5.55
C VAL A 42 11.18 -14.50 -6.69
N VAL A 43 11.30 -13.31 -7.24
CA VAL A 43 12.25 -12.99 -8.30
C VAL A 43 13.12 -11.80 -7.88
N ASP A 44 14.27 -11.69 -8.51
CA ASP A 44 15.10 -10.47 -8.39
C ASP A 44 14.42 -9.30 -9.09
N TRP A 45 14.78 -8.10 -8.64
CA TRP A 45 14.29 -6.87 -9.25
C TRP A 45 14.46 -6.84 -10.76
N TYR A 46 13.41 -6.43 -11.44
CA TYR A 46 13.44 -6.05 -12.85
C TYR A 46 12.70 -4.73 -13.05
N GLY A 47 13.13 -3.93 -14.00
CA GLY A 47 12.55 -2.63 -14.29
C GLY A 47 11.29 -2.71 -15.18
N GLY A 48 10.85 -1.53 -15.63
CA GLY A 48 9.70 -1.39 -16.51
C GLY A 48 8.38 -1.30 -15.75
N TRP A 49 8.42 -0.95 -14.47
CA TRP A 49 7.24 -0.57 -13.69
C TRP A 49 6.74 0.80 -14.11
N GLU A 50 5.45 1.07 -13.94
CA GLU A 50 4.81 2.34 -14.29
C GLU A 50 4.47 3.16 -13.06
N ALA A 51 4.25 2.51 -11.92
CA ALA A 51 4.04 3.15 -10.63
C ALA A 51 4.46 2.25 -9.47
N VAL A 52 4.70 2.88 -8.33
CA VAL A 52 4.85 2.25 -7.03
C VAL A 52 3.79 2.82 -6.10
N TYR A 53 3.03 1.96 -5.43
CA TYR A 53 2.13 2.36 -4.36
C TYR A 53 2.79 2.02 -3.03
N ARG A 54 3.15 3.06 -2.30
CA ARG A 54 3.79 2.93 -0.99
C ARG A 54 2.79 3.16 0.12
N ALA A 55 2.68 2.22 1.03
CA ALA A 55 1.88 2.41 2.23
C ALA A 55 2.43 3.58 3.06
N ILE A 56 1.53 4.45 3.52
CA ILE A 56 1.86 5.59 4.38
C ILE A 56 2.33 5.12 5.76
N ASP A 57 1.77 4.01 6.22
CA ASP A 57 2.15 3.36 7.48
C ASP A 57 3.15 2.23 7.22
N GLY A 58 4.33 2.32 7.85
CA GLY A 58 5.37 1.30 7.70
C GLY A 58 4.97 -0.06 8.26
N GLU A 59 4.06 -0.14 9.25
CA GLU A 59 3.55 -1.42 9.75
C GLU A 59 2.65 -2.10 8.71
N VAL A 60 1.86 -1.33 7.98
CA VAL A 60 1.07 -1.84 6.85
C VAL A 60 1.98 -2.37 5.76
N ALA A 61 3.03 -1.62 5.40
CA ALA A 61 4.02 -2.08 4.41
C ALA A 61 4.66 -3.41 4.82
N GLU A 62 5.09 -3.53 6.07
CA GLU A 62 5.70 -4.77 6.58
C GLU A 62 4.73 -5.96 6.56
N LYS A 63 3.46 -5.73 6.91
CA LYS A 63 2.43 -6.77 6.85
C LYS A 63 2.17 -7.23 5.41
N ILE A 64 2.09 -6.29 4.46
CA ILE A 64 1.93 -6.60 3.02
C ILE A 64 3.09 -7.48 2.54
N ALA A 65 4.33 -7.08 2.79
CA ALA A 65 5.51 -7.83 2.39
C ALA A 65 5.56 -9.23 3.05
N THR A 66 5.24 -9.28 4.34
CA THR A 66 5.21 -10.54 5.11
C THR A 66 4.12 -11.47 4.58
N PHE A 67 2.94 -10.96 4.29
CA PHE A 67 1.87 -11.73 3.67
C PHE A 67 2.34 -12.34 2.34
N MET A 68 2.88 -11.53 1.44
CA MET A 68 3.32 -12.01 0.13
C MET A 68 4.44 -13.05 0.23
N TYR A 69 5.40 -12.87 1.12
CA TYR A 69 6.45 -13.86 1.38
C TYR A 69 5.85 -15.20 1.88
N ARG A 70 4.89 -15.14 2.82
CA ARG A 70 4.20 -16.30 3.34
C ARG A 70 3.30 -16.97 2.30
N ALA A 71 2.63 -16.19 1.45
CA ALA A 71 1.83 -16.73 0.35
C ALA A 71 2.69 -17.52 -0.64
N VAL A 72 3.88 -16.99 -0.98
CA VAL A 72 4.86 -17.75 -1.80
C VAL A 72 5.31 -19.03 -1.08
N SER A 73 5.55 -18.97 0.23
CA SER A 73 5.93 -20.14 1.03
C SER A 73 4.84 -21.22 1.07
N ASN A 74 3.58 -20.83 0.92
CA ASN A 74 2.42 -21.72 0.85
C ASN A 74 1.98 -22.03 -0.60
N GLY A 75 2.82 -21.76 -1.57
CA GLY A 75 2.50 -21.86 -3.00
C GLY A 75 2.05 -23.23 -3.48
N ASN A 76 2.20 -24.28 -2.65
CA ASN A 76 1.61 -25.60 -2.95
C ASN A 76 0.08 -25.59 -3.01
N TYR A 77 -0.56 -24.66 -2.30
CA TYR A 77 -2.01 -24.52 -2.24
C TYR A 77 -2.51 -23.38 -3.14
N PHE A 78 -1.64 -22.51 -3.62
CA PHE A 78 -2.02 -21.36 -4.42
C PHE A 78 -1.64 -21.56 -5.88
N GLY A 79 -2.61 -21.36 -6.77
CA GLY A 79 -2.43 -21.45 -8.22
C GLY A 79 -2.74 -20.13 -8.91
N TYR A 80 -2.11 -19.89 -10.06
CA TYR A 80 -2.42 -18.75 -10.90
C TYR A 80 -3.58 -19.06 -11.84
N SER A 81 -4.65 -18.28 -11.76
CA SER A 81 -5.79 -18.41 -12.67
C SER A 81 -6.55 -17.09 -12.79
N TRP A 82 -7.01 -16.79 -13.99
CA TRP A 82 -7.95 -15.68 -14.21
C TRP A 82 -9.40 -16.05 -13.86
N SER A 83 -9.70 -17.35 -13.80
CA SER A 83 -11.01 -17.85 -13.39
C SER A 83 -10.96 -18.34 -11.95
N GLY A 84 -11.87 -17.86 -11.10
CA GLY A 84 -11.85 -18.17 -9.67
C GLY A 84 -10.69 -17.51 -8.91
N ASN A 85 -10.15 -16.42 -9.40
CA ASN A 85 -8.98 -15.75 -8.86
C ASN A 85 -9.18 -15.14 -7.47
N THR A 86 -10.40 -15.11 -6.93
CA THR A 86 -10.70 -14.61 -5.58
C THR A 86 -10.65 -15.71 -4.51
N GLU A 87 -10.34 -16.94 -4.87
CA GLU A 87 -10.45 -18.08 -3.93
C GLU A 87 -9.51 -17.96 -2.72
N VAL A 88 -8.32 -17.34 -2.87
CA VAL A 88 -7.43 -17.10 -1.72
C VAL A 88 -8.09 -16.15 -0.73
N TRP A 89 -8.62 -15.04 -1.20
CA TRP A 89 -9.37 -14.10 -0.37
C TRP A 89 -10.54 -14.80 0.35
N ASP A 90 -11.35 -15.52 -0.40
CA ASP A 90 -12.56 -16.17 0.12
C ASP A 90 -12.20 -17.24 1.18
N ALA A 91 -11.13 -18.00 0.96
CA ALA A 91 -10.66 -19.00 1.91
C ALA A 91 -10.17 -18.37 3.22
N MET A 92 -9.42 -17.26 3.13
CA MET A 92 -8.93 -16.53 4.30
C MET A 92 -10.09 -15.95 5.12
N HIS A 93 -11.03 -15.27 4.48
CA HIS A 93 -12.22 -14.72 5.14
C HIS A 93 -13.09 -15.81 5.76
N LYS A 94 -13.29 -16.92 5.07
CA LYS A 94 -14.04 -18.08 5.61
C LYS A 94 -13.35 -18.68 6.83
N LYS A 95 -12.03 -18.72 6.85
CA LYS A 95 -11.24 -19.25 7.98
C LYS A 95 -11.05 -18.22 9.10
N GLY A 96 -11.29 -16.95 8.84
CA GLY A 96 -11.09 -15.83 9.78
C GLY A 96 -9.60 -15.59 10.07
N THR A 97 -8.73 -15.77 9.10
CA THR A 97 -7.28 -15.61 9.23
C THR A 97 -6.77 -14.50 8.33
N THR A 98 -5.68 -13.84 8.74
CA THR A 98 -4.87 -12.93 7.92
C THR A 98 -3.55 -13.56 7.48
N ASP A 99 -3.30 -14.81 7.87
CA ASP A 99 -2.08 -15.52 7.55
C ASP A 99 -2.32 -16.52 6.39
N PRO A 100 -1.69 -16.33 5.22
CA PRO A 100 -1.86 -17.23 4.09
C PRO A 100 -1.31 -18.64 4.36
N LEU A 101 -0.42 -18.83 5.36
CA LEU A 101 0.07 -20.16 5.76
C LEU A 101 -1.02 -21.02 6.41
N ASP A 102 -2.07 -20.42 6.93
CA ASP A 102 -3.20 -21.16 7.49
C ASP A 102 -4.07 -21.82 6.42
N ILE A 103 -3.92 -21.45 5.16
CA ILE A 103 -4.72 -22.02 4.06
C ILE A 103 -4.15 -23.38 3.65
N ASP A 104 -4.97 -24.41 3.78
CA ASP A 104 -4.67 -25.82 3.53
C ASP A 104 -5.51 -26.42 2.39
N THR A 105 -6.15 -25.58 1.60
CA THR A 105 -6.98 -25.93 0.46
C THR A 105 -6.47 -25.27 -0.81
N TYR A 106 -6.66 -25.94 -1.96
CA TYR A 106 -6.28 -25.37 -3.24
C TYR A 106 -7.13 -24.15 -3.61
N CYS A 107 -6.47 -23.02 -3.81
CA CYS A 107 -7.08 -21.75 -4.13
C CYS A 107 -6.40 -21.09 -5.33
N ASN A 108 -7.19 -20.45 -6.17
CA ASN A 108 -6.67 -19.66 -7.26
C ASN A 108 -6.57 -18.17 -6.89
N CYS A 109 -5.57 -17.51 -7.46
CA CYS A 109 -5.41 -16.06 -7.45
C CYS A 109 -4.79 -15.60 -8.78
N ASP A 110 -4.79 -14.31 -9.01
CA ASP A 110 -3.91 -13.65 -9.98
C ASP A 110 -3.04 -12.61 -9.27
N CYS A 111 -2.22 -11.88 -10.03
CA CYS A 111 -1.32 -10.89 -9.44
C CYS A 111 -2.08 -9.78 -8.68
N GLY A 112 -3.20 -9.29 -9.22
CA GLY A 112 -4.01 -8.26 -8.58
C GLY A 112 -4.73 -8.76 -7.33
N THR A 113 -5.39 -9.92 -7.41
CA THR A 113 -6.19 -10.43 -6.31
C THR A 113 -5.38 -10.91 -5.11
N ILE A 114 -4.17 -11.47 -5.32
CA ILE A 114 -3.28 -11.81 -4.20
C ILE A 114 -2.71 -10.56 -3.55
N THR A 115 -2.41 -9.52 -4.33
CA THR A 115 -2.00 -8.21 -3.79
C THR A 115 -3.14 -7.56 -3.00
N GLY A 116 -4.37 -7.63 -3.51
CA GLY A 116 -5.55 -7.17 -2.79
C GLY A 116 -5.75 -7.90 -1.45
N ALA A 117 -5.58 -9.22 -1.44
CA ALA A 117 -5.63 -10.01 -0.21
C ALA A 117 -4.53 -9.62 0.80
N ALA A 118 -3.33 -9.29 0.32
CA ALA A 118 -2.24 -8.82 1.16
C ALA A 118 -2.55 -7.45 1.81
N VAL A 119 -3.18 -6.55 1.05
CA VAL A 119 -3.59 -5.22 1.53
C VAL A 119 -4.69 -5.34 2.60
N ASP A 120 -5.69 -6.19 2.36
CA ASP A 120 -6.77 -6.44 3.32
C ASP A 120 -6.24 -7.09 4.61
N ALA A 121 -5.42 -8.12 4.48
CA ALA A 121 -4.77 -8.77 5.63
C ALA A 121 -3.87 -7.81 6.43
N ALA A 122 -3.36 -6.77 5.81
CA ALA A 122 -2.61 -5.71 6.50
C ALA A 122 -3.50 -4.74 7.29
N GLY A 123 -4.83 -4.88 7.19
CA GLY A 123 -5.82 -4.07 7.91
C GLY A 123 -6.37 -2.88 7.12
N ILE A 124 -6.18 -2.85 5.81
CA ILE A 124 -6.77 -1.86 4.91
C ILE A 124 -7.97 -2.53 4.21
N HIS A 125 -9.17 -2.08 4.54
CA HIS A 125 -10.40 -2.70 4.02
C HIS A 125 -11.04 -1.82 2.96
N ASP A 126 -11.30 -2.40 1.79
CA ASP A 126 -12.05 -1.81 0.69
C ASP A 126 -12.70 -2.94 -0.14
N GLU A 127 -13.94 -2.76 -0.54
CA GLU A 127 -14.69 -3.79 -1.32
C GLU A 127 -14.04 -4.14 -2.67
N GLY A 128 -13.25 -3.23 -3.23
CA GLY A 128 -12.53 -3.44 -4.49
C GLY A 128 -11.33 -4.36 -4.37
N LEU A 129 -10.79 -4.57 -3.17
CA LEU A 129 -9.58 -5.39 -2.95
C LEU A 129 -9.80 -6.87 -3.29
N ARG A 130 -10.98 -7.42 -2.97
CA ARG A 130 -11.30 -8.84 -3.23
C ARG A 130 -11.12 -9.25 -4.69
N ALA A 131 -11.53 -8.40 -5.62
CA ALA A 131 -11.45 -8.66 -7.05
C ALA A 131 -10.60 -7.59 -7.75
N MET A 132 -9.52 -7.16 -7.10
CA MET A 132 -8.61 -6.16 -7.63
C MET A 132 -7.92 -6.69 -8.87
N THR A 133 -8.01 -5.93 -9.94
CA THR A 133 -7.29 -6.20 -11.20
C THR A 133 -6.31 -5.07 -11.45
N THR A 134 -5.26 -5.32 -12.22
CA THR A 134 -4.28 -4.29 -12.57
C THR A 134 -4.88 -3.05 -13.25
N TRP A 135 -6.03 -3.18 -13.91
CA TRP A 135 -6.77 -2.06 -14.50
C TRP A 135 -7.48 -1.16 -13.48
N ARG A 136 -7.79 -1.69 -12.30
CA ARG A 136 -8.49 -0.98 -11.24
C ARG A 136 -7.63 -0.71 -10.01
N GLU A 137 -6.42 -1.21 -9.99
CA GLU A 137 -5.52 -1.18 -8.83
C GLU A 137 -5.23 0.25 -8.37
N ASP A 138 -4.95 1.16 -9.32
CA ASP A 138 -4.75 2.59 -9.02
C ASP A 138 -5.96 3.20 -8.30
N GLU A 139 -7.15 3.01 -8.87
CA GLU A 139 -8.40 3.48 -8.27
C GLU A 139 -8.62 2.89 -6.87
N VAL A 140 -8.47 1.58 -6.72
CA VAL A 140 -8.74 0.88 -5.47
C VAL A 140 -7.75 1.29 -4.39
N LEU A 141 -6.45 1.24 -4.66
CA LEU A 141 -5.42 1.59 -3.68
C LEU A 141 -5.49 3.05 -3.26
N MET A 142 -5.65 3.97 -4.22
CA MET A 142 -5.70 5.40 -3.91
C MET A 142 -6.97 5.79 -3.15
N ARG A 143 -8.10 5.12 -3.40
CA ARG A 143 -9.37 5.35 -2.67
C ARG A 143 -9.25 5.01 -1.18
N THR A 144 -8.42 4.06 -0.80
CA THR A 144 -8.21 3.71 0.61
C THR A 144 -7.55 4.82 1.41
N ASN A 145 -6.92 5.80 0.78
CA ASN A 145 -6.09 6.83 1.42
C ASN A 145 -4.93 6.28 2.29
N ALA A 146 -4.58 5.01 2.11
CA ALA A 146 -3.50 4.34 2.83
C ALA A 146 -2.17 4.34 2.05
N PHE A 147 -2.20 4.75 0.79
CA PHE A 147 -1.05 4.71 -0.10
C PHE A 147 -0.74 6.07 -0.71
N ILE A 148 0.52 6.23 -1.11
CA ILE A 148 0.97 7.27 -2.03
C ILE A 148 1.45 6.61 -3.32
N LYS A 149 1.18 7.26 -4.45
CA LYS A 149 1.66 6.84 -5.77
C LYS A 149 2.97 7.54 -6.09
N LEU A 150 3.98 6.77 -6.47
CA LEU A 150 5.31 7.25 -6.85
C LEU A 150 5.60 6.84 -8.30
N THR A 151 6.18 7.75 -9.08
CA THR A 151 6.44 7.56 -10.51
C THR A 151 7.87 7.97 -10.92
N ASP A 152 8.78 8.00 -9.96
CA ASP A 152 10.19 8.33 -10.22
C ASP A 152 10.83 7.28 -11.14
N LYS A 153 11.48 7.72 -12.21
CA LYS A 153 12.04 6.83 -13.24
C LYS A 153 13.18 5.95 -12.73
N ASP A 154 14.02 6.47 -11.84
CA ASP A 154 15.09 5.69 -11.26
C ASP A 154 14.55 4.60 -10.34
N MET A 155 13.51 4.91 -9.59
CA MET A 155 12.78 3.94 -8.79
C MET A 155 12.16 2.85 -9.66
N LEU A 156 11.43 3.22 -10.71
CA LEU A 156 10.69 2.31 -11.57
C LEU A 156 11.59 1.38 -12.42
N ASN A 157 12.77 1.85 -12.85
CA ASN A 157 13.66 1.08 -13.70
C ASN A 157 14.79 0.40 -12.93
N ASN A 158 15.35 1.08 -11.94
CA ASN A 158 16.57 0.66 -11.26
C ASN A 158 16.33 0.22 -9.80
N GLY A 159 15.10 0.33 -9.30
CA GLY A 159 14.76 0.00 -7.92
C GLY A 159 15.28 0.99 -6.88
N LYS A 160 15.83 2.14 -7.32
CA LYS A 160 16.39 3.13 -6.40
C LYS A 160 15.29 3.75 -5.54
N GLY A 161 15.38 3.57 -4.25
CA GLY A 161 14.39 4.09 -3.33
C GLY A 161 13.20 3.17 -3.06
N ILE A 162 13.18 1.99 -3.63
CA ILE A 162 12.19 0.96 -3.30
C ILE A 162 12.31 0.57 -1.83
N ARG A 163 11.17 0.33 -1.21
CA ARG A 163 11.08 -0.12 0.17
C ARG A 163 10.31 -1.44 0.25
N ARG A 164 10.66 -2.22 1.24
CA ARG A 164 9.90 -3.42 1.58
C ARG A 164 8.43 -3.07 1.80
N GLY A 165 7.53 -3.82 1.14
CA GLY A 165 6.09 -3.60 1.15
C GLY A 165 5.58 -2.61 0.10
N ASP A 166 6.45 -2.01 -0.72
CA ASP A 166 6.02 -1.26 -1.89
C ASP A 166 5.30 -2.19 -2.87
N ILE A 167 4.14 -1.78 -3.34
CA ILE A 167 3.39 -2.46 -4.39
C ILE A 167 3.85 -1.88 -5.73
N LEU A 168 4.37 -2.73 -6.58
CA LEU A 168 4.91 -2.40 -7.89
C LEU A 168 3.85 -2.66 -8.95
N TRP A 169 3.54 -1.69 -9.76
CA TRP A 169 2.46 -1.78 -10.73
C TRP A 169 2.90 -1.42 -12.15
N LYS A 170 2.41 -2.18 -13.10
CA LYS A 170 2.40 -1.85 -14.53
C LYS A 170 1.15 -2.44 -15.18
N THR A 171 0.82 -1.97 -16.36
CA THR A 171 -0.28 -2.52 -17.13
C THR A 171 -0.17 -4.04 -17.27
N GLY A 172 -1.15 -4.76 -16.75
CA GLY A 172 -1.22 -6.22 -16.82
C GLY A 172 -0.42 -6.99 -15.76
N HIS A 173 0.29 -6.31 -14.84
CA HIS A 173 1.03 -7.00 -13.78
C HIS A 173 1.24 -6.16 -12.53
N THR A 174 1.22 -6.82 -11.37
CA THR A 174 1.59 -6.25 -10.08
C THR A 174 2.41 -7.23 -9.25
N ALA A 175 3.24 -6.68 -8.37
CA ALA A 175 4.12 -7.43 -7.47
C ALA A 175 4.37 -6.63 -6.19
N VAL A 176 5.00 -7.24 -5.19
CA VAL A 176 5.34 -6.58 -3.92
C VAL A 176 6.84 -6.70 -3.64
N ALA A 177 7.49 -5.61 -3.30
CA ALA A 177 8.88 -5.61 -2.88
C ALA A 177 9.06 -6.30 -1.52
N LEU A 178 9.95 -7.27 -1.46
CA LEU A 178 10.29 -7.98 -0.22
C LEU A 178 11.49 -7.37 0.50
N ASP A 179 12.28 -6.60 -0.19
CA ASP A 179 13.46 -5.94 0.35
C ASP A 179 13.42 -4.44 0.03
N SER A 180 14.16 -3.67 0.80
CA SER A 180 14.43 -2.27 0.49
C SER A 180 15.71 -2.13 -0.34
N ASP A 181 15.79 -1.05 -1.10
CA ASP A 181 17.05 -0.67 -1.75
C ASP A 181 18.16 -0.51 -0.69
N PRO A 182 19.26 -1.27 -0.75
CA PRO A 182 20.31 -1.23 0.25
C PRO A 182 21.07 0.11 0.31
N VAL A 183 20.96 0.93 -0.74
CA VAL A 183 21.58 2.26 -0.77
C VAL A 183 20.82 3.27 0.09
N ILE A 184 19.60 2.94 0.53
CA ILE A 184 18.76 3.80 1.37
C ILE A 184 18.70 3.26 2.79
N SER A 185 19.81 3.18 3.46
CA SER A 185 19.85 3.02 4.93
C SER A 185 19.28 4.24 5.67
N ASP A 186 19.24 5.42 4.99
CA ASP A 186 18.57 6.63 5.45
C ASP A 186 17.47 7.00 4.45
N ALA A 187 16.24 6.76 4.83
CA ALA A 187 15.09 6.95 3.97
C ALA A 187 15.09 8.35 3.34
N MET A 188 15.12 8.41 1.98
CA MET A 188 15.01 9.68 1.24
C MET A 188 13.73 10.41 1.60
N PHE A 189 12.64 9.66 1.85
CA PHE A 189 11.38 10.15 2.36
C PHE A 189 11.09 9.57 3.74
N TYR A 190 10.50 10.39 4.59
CA TYR A 190 9.98 9.98 5.88
C TYR A 190 8.52 10.42 5.97
N PHE A 191 7.67 9.57 6.52
CA PHE A 191 6.25 9.84 6.69
C PHE A 191 5.93 9.87 8.18
N ARG A 192 5.21 10.87 8.63
CA ARG A 192 4.78 11.01 10.01
C ARG A 192 3.28 11.21 10.07
N LYS A 193 2.59 10.28 10.72
CA LYS A 193 1.18 10.44 11.07
C LYS A 193 1.06 11.32 12.32
N ILE A 194 0.24 12.33 12.24
CA ILE A 194 -0.04 13.27 13.34
C ILE A 194 -1.52 13.15 13.67
N PRO A 195 -1.86 12.54 14.81
CA PRO A 195 -3.24 12.38 15.22
C PRO A 195 -3.76 13.67 15.89
N PHE A 196 -4.93 14.12 15.46
CA PHE A 196 -5.75 15.11 16.14
C PHE A 196 -6.95 14.38 16.73
N ARG A 197 -7.08 14.40 18.05
CA ARG A 197 -8.10 13.62 18.77
C ARG A 197 -9.03 14.53 19.56
N ASN A 198 -10.29 14.12 19.68
CA ASN A 198 -11.32 14.83 20.46
C ASN A 198 -11.49 16.30 20.08
N ILE A 199 -11.34 16.63 18.79
CA ILE A 199 -11.51 18.01 18.30
C ILE A 199 -12.97 18.38 18.39
N THR A 200 -13.28 19.39 19.21
CA THR A 200 -14.65 19.89 19.35
C THR A 200 -14.95 20.87 18.23
N ILE A 201 -15.95 20.58 17.43
CA ILE A 201 -16.55 21.48 16.45
C ILE A 201 -17.82 22.06 17.06
N ASN A 202 -17.83 23.35 17.31
CA ASN A 202 -19.02 24.02 17.83
C ASN A 202 -20.06 24.20 16.72
N ALA A 203 -21.33 24.18 17.07
CA ALA A 203 -22.42 24.54 16.17
C ALA A 203 -22.21 25.93 15.55
N GLY A 204 -22.69 26.14 14.33
CA GLY A 204 -22.55 27.42 13.63
C GLY A 204 -22.78 27.32 12.14
N THR A 205 -22.51 28.39 11.41
CA THR A 205 -22.77 28.44 9.97
C THR A 205 -21.91 27.46 9.19
N PRO A 206 -22.50 26.59 8.35
CA PRO A 206 -21.77 25.72 7.47
C PRO A 206 -20.78 26.48 6.56
N GLY A 207 -19.65 25.87 6.22
CA GLY A 207 -18.60 26.48 5.40
C GLY A 207 -17.68 27.46 6.15
N THR A 208 -18.01 27.81 7.40
CA THR A 208 -17.16 28.71 8.20
C THR A 208 -16.08 27.91 8.94
N ARG A 209 -14.90 28.52 9.13
CA ARG A 209 -13.83 27.93 9.93
C ARG A 209 -14.25 27.83 11.39
N ALA A 210 -14.32 26.61 11.90
CA ALA A 210 -14.66 26.37 13.31
C ALA A 210 -13.44 26.50 14.22
N LEU A 211 -12.29 26.03 13.75
CA LEU A 211 -11.08 25.94 14.55
C LEU A 211 -9.85 25.86 13.63
N GLN A 212 -8.72 26.31 14.15
CA GLN A 212 -7.41 26.05 13.59
C GLN A 212 -6.52 25.44 14.66
N ARG A 213 -5.77 24.43 14.31
CA ARG A 213 -4.70 23.84 15.13
C ARG A 213 -3.39 23.90 14.37
N SER A 214 -2.29 24.14 15.06
CA SER A 214 -0.96 24.08 14.48
C SER A 214 -0.06 23.21 15.34
N GLN A 215 0.88 22.51 14.69
CA GLN A 215 1.83 21.63 15.34
C GLN A 215 3.17 21.70 14.64
N SER A 216 4.25 21.68 15.42
CA SER A 216 5.60 21.56 14.87
C SER A 216 5.78 20.16 14.26
N VAL A 217 6.36 20.14 13.08
CA VAL A 217 6.68 18.93 12.33
C VAL A 217 8.17 18.83 12.06
N ALA A 218 8.98 19.67 12.68
CA ALA A 218 10.44 19.61 12.54
C ALA A 218 10.97 18.19 12.74
N LYS A 219 11.85 17.76 11.84
CA LYS A 219 12.58 16.50 11.90
C LYS A 219 14.01 16.72 11.46
N GLU A 220 14.94 16.32 12.34
CA GLU A 220 16.36 16.44 12.05
C GLU A 220 16.73 15.70 10.75
N GLY A 221 17.50 16.34 9.89
CA GLY A 221 17.96 15.80 8.61
C GLY A 221 16.89 15.82 7.48
N TYR A 222 15.66 16.23 7.77
CA TYR A 222 14.56 16.22 6.81
C TYR A 222 13.89 17.59 6.71
N ARG A 223 13.30 17.87 5.54
CA ARG A 223 12.37 19.00 5.34
C ARG A 223 10.99 18.43 4.98
N PRO A 224 9.91 18.97 5.53
CA PRO A 224 8.57 18.59 5.12
C PRO A 224 8.28 19.17 3.73
N ILE A 225 7.61 18.38 2.87
CA ILE A 225 7.34 18.74 1.47
C ILE A 225 5.88 18.62 1.09
N ASP A 226 5.11 17.85 1.85
CA ASP A 226 3.68 17.69 1.61
C ASP A 226 2.94 17.39 2.92
N VAL A 227 1.67 17.75 2.97
CA VAL A 227 0.78 17.49 4.10
C VAL A 227 -0.61 17.12 3.60
N ARG A 228 -1.11 15.97 4.02
CA ARG A 228 -2.38 15.41 3.54
C ARG A 228 -3.28 14.97 4.67
N LEU A 229 -4.58 15.02 4.43
CA LEU A 229 -5.57 14.37 5.28
C LEU A 229 -5.55 12.87 4.97
N ALA A 230 -5.31 12.06 6.00
CA ALA A 230 -5.35 10.59 5.89
C ALA A 230 -6.67 10.00 6.40
N TYR A 231 -7.26 10.64 7.42
CA TYR A 231 -8.48 10.13 8.04
C TYR A 231 -9.27 11.25 8.73
N VAL A 232 -10.59 11.13 8.72
CA VAL A 232 -11.51 11.91 9.56
C VAL A 232 -12.66 11.03 10.03
N SER A 233 -12.93 11.02 11.32
CA SER A 233 -13.94 10.13 11.93
C SER A 233 -15.39 10.48 11.58
N ASN A 234 -15.67 11.75 11.31
CA ASN A 234 -17.02 12.22 10.99
C ASN A 234 -16.97 13.43 10.05
N SER A 235 -16.90 13.16 8.75
CA SER A 235 -16.86 14.19 7.70
C SER A 235 -18.16 15.01 7.61
N ALA A 236 -19.28 14.51 8.13
CA ALA A 236 -20.54 15.24 8.17
C ALA A 236 -20.50 16.43 9.13
N LEU A 237 -19.61 16.44 10.12
CA LEU A 237 -19.45 17.54 11.05
C LEU A 237 -18.43 18.59 10.58
N SER A 238 -17.37 18.16 9.90
CA SER A 238 -16.30 19.07 9.51
C SER A 238 -15.53 18.59 8.28
N GLN A 239 -15.21 19.54 7.40
CA GLN A 239 -14.16 19.38 6.39
C GLN A 239 -12.82 19.75 7.03
N VAL A 240 -11.84 18.88 6.90
CA VAL A 240 -10.49 19.03 7.47
C VAL A 240 -9.52 19.38 6.35
N VAL A 241 -8.83 20.50 6.46
CA VAL A 241 -7.89 20.99 5.44
C VAL A 241 -6.53 21.24 6.10
N PRO A 242 -5.55 20.33 5.90
CA PRO A 242 -4.19 20.55 6.35
C PRO A 242 -3.42 21.44 5.37
N PHE A 243 -2.47 22.21 5.87
CA PHE A 243 -1.56 23.03 5.07
C PHE A 243 -0.28 23.37 5.85
N PHE A 244 0.78 23.79 5.17
CA PHE A 244 1.96 24.31 5.84
C PHE A 244 1.70 25.69 6.45
N GLY A 245 2.30 25.92 7.61
CA GLY A 245 2.22 27.23 8.28
C GLY A 245 2.89 28.33 7.44
N TRP A 246 2.29 29.50 7.42
CA TRP A 246 2.85 30.66 6.70
C TRP A 246 4.20 31.06 7.31
N GLY A 247 5.27 31.01 6.51
CA GLY A 247 6.61 31.44 6.90
C GLY A 247 7.36 30.49 7.84
N ASP A 248 6.82 29.31 8.12
CA ASP A 248 7.46 28.29 8.96
C ASP A 248 7.24 26.91 8.33
N GLU A 249 8.22 26.44 7.56
CA GLU A 249 8.17 25.16 6.87
C GLU A 249 8.16 23.97 7.84
N ASP A 250 8.57 24.19 9.09
CA ASP A 250 8.58 23.16 10.12
C ASP A 250 7.29 23.11 10.95
N ARG A 251 6.25 23.80 10.50
CA ARG A 251 4.92 23.75 11.13
C ARG A 251 3.83 23.45 10.11
N ILE A 252 2.91 22.58 10.52
CA ILE A 252 1.63 22.43 9.83
C ILE A 252 0.54 23.15 10.57
N ALA A 253 -0.45 23.62 9.83
CA ALA A 253 -1.71 24.07 10.36
C ALA A 253 -2.85 23.24 9.77
N VAL A 254 -3.88 23.01 10.56
CA VAL A 254 -5.07 22.26 10.16
C VAL A 254 -6.28 23.11 10.44
N ASN A 255 -7.01 23.47 9.40
CA ASN A 255 -8.29 24.13 9.51
C ASN A 255 -9.42 23.12 9.57
N PHE A 256 -10.31 23.30 10.51
CA PHE A 256 -11.55 22.56 10.63
C PHE A 256 -12.71 23.48 10.24
N TYR A 257 -13.34 23.18 9.10
CA TYR A 257 -14.50 23.92 8.61
C TYR A 257 -15.77 23.17 8.95
N ARG A 258 -16.83 23.87 9.32
CA ARG A 258 -18.13 23.25 9.59
C ARG A 258 -18.71 22.70 8.30
N ALA A 259 -18.99 21.40 8.27
CA ALA A 259 -19.71 20.77 7.17
C ALA A 259 -21.23 20.88 7.34
N SER A 260 -21.71 21.03 8.60
CA SER A 260 -23.11 21.24 8.95
C SER A 260 -23.25 22.31 10.02
N GLY A 261 -24.49 22.68 10.33
CA GLY A 261 -24.80 23.58 11.47
C GLY A 261 -24.66 22.93 12.84
N SER A 262 -24.50 21.60 12.88
CA SER A 262 -24.39 20.83 14.13
C SER A 262 -22.97 20.86 14.68
N GLY A 263 -22.86 20.81 16.00
CA GLY A 263 -21.60 20.63 16.69
C GLY A 263 -21.33 19.17 17.05
N GLY A 264 -20.09 18.85 17.41
CA GLY A 264 -19.71 17.52 17.83
C GLY A 264 -18.20 17.35 18.00
N LYS A 265 -17.76 16.12 18.21
CA LYS A 265 -16.35 15.77 18.29
C LYS A 265 -15.92 14.98 17.06
N ILE A 266 -14.71 15.25 16.60
CA ILE A 266 -14.08 14.51 15.48
C ILE A 266 -12.65 14.16 15.84
N ASP A 267 -12.15 13.11 15.19
CA ASP A 267 -10.75 12.76 15.13
C ASP A 267 -10.27 12.91 13.67
N ALA A 268 -9.03 13.33 13.50
CA ALA A 268 -8.41 13.40 12.19
C ALA A 268 -6.96 12.93 12.28
N ASP A 269 -6.49 12.24 11.25
CA ASP A 269 -5.09 11.90 11.06
C ASP A 269 -4.54 12.66 9.87
N ILE A 270 -3.44 13.35 10.09
CA ILE A 270 -2.72 14.09 9.07
C ILE A 270 -1.40 13.38 8.82
N VAL A 271 -1.05 13.19 7.56
CA VAL A 271 0.26 12.66 7.16
C VAL A 271 1.11 13.79 6.66
N VAL A 272 2.30 13.92 7.21
CA VAL A 272 3.36 14.81 6.73
C VAL A 272 4.39 13.97 6.00
N VAL A 273 4.69 14.37 4.78
CA VAL A 273 5.73 13.77 3.94
C VAL A 273 6.99 14.62 4.05
N TYR A 274 8.10 13.97 4.31
CA TYR A 274 9.41 14.62 4.43
C TYR A 274 10.35 14.10 3.37
N VAL A 275 11.23 14.95 2.90
CA VAL A 275 12.39 14.57 2.08
C VAL A 275 13.68 14.90 2.84
N ARG A 276 14.67 14.06 2.68
CA ARG A 276 15.99 14.31 3.25
C ARG A 276 16.59 15.62 2.71
N LYS A 277 17.21 16.43 3.56
CA LYS A 277 17.67 17.80 3.24
C LYS A 277 18.73 17.86 2.14
N ASP A 278 19.49 16.78 1.92
CA ASP A 278 20.49 16.67 0.86
C ASP A 278 19.88 16.37 -0.54
N VAL A 279 18.58 16.08 -0.61
CA VAL A 279 17.87 15.92 -1.87
C VAL A 279 17.46 17.30 -2.40
N THR A 280 18.13 17.75 -3.46
CA THR A 280 17.98 19.11 -3.99
C THR A 280 16.82 19.28 -4.99
N GLN A 281 16.36 18.19 -5.60
CA GLN A 281 15.21 18.21 -6.54
C GLN A 281 14.24 17.09 -6.21
N VAL A 282 12.97 17.45 -6.03
CA VAL A 282 11.83 16.55 -6.02
C VAL A 282 10.90 17.08 -7.10
N SER A 283 10.81 16.38 -8.24
CA SER A 283 9.80 16.69 -9.25
C SER A 283 8.53 15.91 -8.92
N TRP A 284 7.42 16.61 -8.89
CA TRP A 284 6.06 16.10 -8.67
C TRP A 284 5.37 15.80 -9.99
#